data_df8807a1e89628346fae722968344553
#
_entry.id   df8807a1e89628346fae722968344553
#
_cell.length_a   1.000
_cell.length_b   1.000
_cell.length_c   1.000
_cell.angle_alpha   90.00
_cell.angle_beta   90.00
_cell.angle_gamma   90.00
#
_symmetry.space_group_name_H-M   'P 1'
#
loop_
_entity.id
_entity.type
_entity.pdbx_description
1 polymer ?
#
loop_
_entity_poly.entity_id
_entity_poly.type
_entity_poly.pdbx_seq_one_letter_code
_entity_poly.pdbx_strand_id
1 'polypeptide(L)'
;MRKFLILLTALALVLAACGDDGGGATTTPAETSTTVETTTTTAPTTTTSVPEATTTAVETTTTTTEPPEMEEMDVVAYFILEDINDPPMGPFLVPVHRGAPETEGVGGAAVTALLNGPTSAETEGIPSISTAIPEGTRLLGLVIEDGVATVDLSGEFDDGGGTASMAARLAQVVFTLTRFPTVDGVVFHLDGEPVEVFSSEGIILDGPQTRDDYLEQVPAIFVDSPAWGEVVESPLVVTGIANVFEATFQMMLTDDDGEPLFEEPVMASCGTGCWGDFSVEIPYEIDRDQFGALIVWEFSAKDGSRQNIREYPIQLR
;
A
#
# COMPACT_ATOMS: atom_id res chain seq x y z
N MET A 1 -27.23 53.56 -13.09
CA MET A 1 -26.26 54.68 -13.13
C MET A 1 -25.44 54.63 -11.85
N ARG A 2 -24.25 54.12 -11.93
CA ARG A 2 -23.06 54.48 -11.12
C ARG A 2 -21.90 53.60 -11.60
N LYS A 3 -21.04 54.24 -12.37
CA LYS A 3 -19.76 53.76 -12.87
C LYS A 3 -18.81 53.72 -11.68
N PHE A 4 -18.06 52.60 -11.50
CA PHE A 4 -16.85 52.62 -10.68
C PHE A 4 -15.67 52.06 -11.47
N LEU A 5 -14.66 52.81 -11.43
CA LEU A 5 -13.43 53.05 -12.12
C LEU A 5 -12.42 51.92 -11.89
N ILE A 6 -11.79 51.48 -12.98
CA ILE A 6 -10.65 50.57 -13.05
C ILE A 6 -9.41 51.32 -12.54
N LEU A 7 -8.66 50.73 -11.63
CA LEU A 7 -7.30 51.17 -11.30
C LEU A 7 -6.31 50.05 -11.62
N LEU A 8 -5.65 50.20 -12.77
CA LEU A 8 -4.45 49.40 -13.14
C LEU A 8 -3.28 49.97 -12.36
N THR A 9 -2.56 49.12 -11.63
CA THR A 9 -1.18 49.41 -11.21
C THR A 9 -0.25 48.37 -11.82
N ALA A 10 0.53 48.81 -12.78
CA ALA A 10 1.68 48.16 -13.35
C ALA A 10 2.84 48.23 -12.33
N LEU A 11 3.50 47.09 -12.05
CA LEU A 11 4.75 47.08 -11.31
C LEU A 11 5.83 46.51 -12.22
N ALA A 12 6.89 47.31 -12.41
CA ALA A 12 7.98 47.13 -13.34
C ALA A 12 8.99 46.08 -12.90
N LEU A 13 9.52 45.35 -13.90
CA LEU A 13 10.72 44.55 -13.82
C LEU A 13 11.96 45.43 -13.48
N VAL A 14 12.81 44.90 -12.60
CA VAL A 14 14.23 45.31 -12.53
C VAL A 14 15.08 44.05 -12.76
N LEU A 15 15.69 44.03 -13.94
CA LEU A 15 16.83 43.19 -14.33
C LEU A 15 18.11 43.82 -13.73
N ALA A 16 18.88 43.08 -12.98
CA ALA A 16 20.29 43.39 -12.73
C ALA A 16 21.14 42.20 -13.15
N ALA A 17 21.82 42.40 -14.26
CA ALA A 17 22.93 41.56 -14.73
C ALA A 17 24.24 42.26 -14.34
N CYS A 18 25.23 41.48 -13.89
CA CYS A 18 26.68 41.66 -14.00
C CYS A 18 27.30 40.44 -13.30
N GLY A 19 28.09 39.55 -13.88
CA GLY A 19 29.29 39.81 -14.74
C GLY A 19 30.51 39.42 -13.97
N ASP A 20 31.06 38.32 -14.31
CA ASP A 20 32.35 38.05 -14.92
C ASP A 20 33.50 37.53 -14.01
N ASP A 21 34.23 36.57 -14.62
CA ASP A 21 35.66 36.19 -14.54
C ASP A 21 36.19 35.39 -13.32
N GLY A 22 36.82 34.28 -13.75
CA GLY A 22 38.03 33.77 -13.12
C GLY A 22 38.17 32.25 -13.10
N GLY A 23 38.62 31.69 -14.16
CA GLY A 23 39.74 30.85 -14.48
C GLY A 23 40.24 29.82 -13.47
N GLY A 24 40.40 28.58 -13.93
CA GLY A 24 41.53 27.83 -13.45
C GLY A 24 41.32 26.37 -13.05
N ALA A 25 41.84 25.52 -13.89
CA ALA A 25 42.52 24.25 -13.60
C ALA A 25 41.70 22.97 -13.47
N THR A 26 41.70 22.30 -14.59
CA THR A 26 41.61 20.85 -14.79
C THR A 26 42.62 20.10 -13.95
N THR A 27 42.19 19.18 -13.09
CA THR A 27 43.06 18.09 -12.64
C THR A 27 42.25 16.77 -12.68
N THR A 28 42.62 15.98 -13.66
CA THR A 28 42.27 14.57 -13.81
C THR A 28 42.99 13.75 -12.74
N PRO A 29 42.33 12.87 -11.99
CA PRO A 29 43.03 11.81 -11.27
C PRO A 29 43.18 10.58 -12.15
N ALA A 30 44.39 10.06 -12.17
CA ALA A 30 44.84 8.89 -12.87
C ALA A 30 44.17 7.60 -12.40
N GLU A 31 43.83 6.74 -13.35
CA GLU A 31 43.47 5.36 -13.10
C GLU A 31 44.68 4.56 -12.60
N THR A 32 44.55 3.94 -11.43
CA THR A 32 45.51 2.96 -10.96
C THR A 32 44.98 1.57 -11.26
N SER A 33 45.43 0.96 -12.33
CA SER A 33 45.27 -0.47 -12.65
C SER A 33 46.11 -1.30 -11.68
N THR A 34 45.47 -2.09 -10.83
CA THR A 34 46.15 -3.12 -10.04
C THR A 34 46.01 -4.46 -10.77
N THR A 35 47.08 -4.91 -11.40
CA THR A 35 47.22 -6.23 -11.99
C THR A 35 47.45 -7.25 -10.87
N VAL A 36 46.55 -8.23 -10.70
CA VAL A 36 46.74 -9.39 -9.84
C VAL A 36 47.37 -10.51 -10.64
N GLU A 37 48.59 -10.87 -10.32
CA GLU A 37 49.29 -12.04 -10.88
C GLU A 37 48.70 -13.32 -10.25
N THR A 38 48.24 -14.23 -11.10
CA THR A 38 47.82 -15.59 -10.73
C THR A 38 49.05 -16.50 -10.73
N THR A 39 49.51 -16.89 -9.56
CA THR A 39 50.55 -17.93 -9.41
C THR A 39 49.93 -19.30 -9.45
N THR A 40 50.20 -20.08 -10.50
CA THR A 40 49.84 -21.48 -10.65
C THR A 40 50.91 -22.33 -9.96
N THR A 41 50.54 -22.95 -8.85
CA THR A 41 51.38 -23.97 -8.16
C THR A 41 50.98 -25.36 -8.64
N THR A 42 51.86 -26.01 -9.38
CA THR A 42 51.71 -27.42 -9.77
C THR A 42 52.21 -28.31 -8.64
N ALA A 43 51.36 -29.18 -8.08
CA ALA A 43 51.76 -30.24 -7.12
C ALA A 43 51.99 -31.58 -7.84
N PRO A 44 52.98 -32.39 -7.40
CA PRO A 44 53.32 -33.62 -8.06
C PRO A 44 52.35 -34.75 -7.74
N THR A 45 52.03 -35.56 -8.75
CA THR A 45 51.22 -36.76 -8.70
C THR A 45 52.01 -37.90 -8.07
N THR A 46 51.57 -38.41 -6.93
CA THR A 46 52.05 -39.69 -6.37
C THR A 46 50.99 -40.74 -6.62
N THR A 47 51.31 -41.69 -7.46
CA THR A 47 50.49 -42.87 -7.74
C THR A 47 50.70 -43.90 -6.64
N THR A 48 49.68 -44.14 -5.81
CA THR A 48 49.66 -45.29 -4.86
C THR A 48 48.48 -46.18 -5.24
N SER A 49 48.77 -47.36 -5.67
CA SER A 49 47.81 -48.43 -5.93
C SER A 49 47.28 -48.99 -4.61
N VAL A 50 45.98 -49.01 -4.41
CA VAL A 50 45.26 -49.60 -3.27
C VAL A 50 44.34 -50.70 -3.78
N PRO A 51 44.26 -51.87 -3.10
CA PRO A 51 43.51 -53.05 -3.57
C PRO A 51 41.96 -52.81 -3.48
N GLU A 52 41.31 -53.49 -4.40
CA GLU A 52 39.87 -53.54 -4.61
C GLU A 52 39.14 -54.03 -3.35
N ALA A 53 38.38 -53.15 -2.72
CA ALA A 53 37.44 -53.48 -1.67
C ALA A 53 36.03 -53.52 -2.26
N THR A 54 35.39 -54.68 -2.21
CA THR A 54 34.01 -54.92 -2.58
C THR A 54 33.10 -54.06 -1.67
N THR A 55 32.57 -52.98 -2.19
CA THR A 55 31.61 -52.15 -1.45
C THR A 55 30.21 -52.60 -1.80
N THR A 56 29.53 -53.21 -0.84
CA THR A 56 28.09 -53.44 -0.87
C THR A 56 27.41 -52.07 -0.83
N ALA A 57 26.73 -51.69 -1.91
CA ALA A 57 25.93 -50.48 -1.96
C ALA A 57 24.74 -50.60 -1.00
N VAL A 58 24.77 -49.84 0.09
CA VAL A 58 23.59 -49.59 0.90
C VAL A 58 22.84 -48.45 0.18
N GLU A 59 21.69 -48.80 -0.42
CA GLU A 59 20.76 -47.78 -0.92
C GLU A 59 20.23 -46.97 0.27
N THR A 60 20.76 -45.76 0.45
CA THR A 60 20.19 -44.80 1.35
C THR A 60 19.01 -44.16 0.63
N THR A 61 17.82 -44.64 0.93
CA THR A 61 16.57 -43.97 0.53
C THR A 61 16.49 -42.65 1.30
N THR A 62 16.90 -41.58 0.66
CA THR A 62 16.67 -40.24 1.17
C THR A 62 15.21 -39.93 0.98
N THR A 63 14.38 -40.14 2.00
CA THR A 63 13.03 -39.65 2.03
C THR A 63 13.13 -38.10 2.17
N THR A 64 12.99 -37.40 1.06
CA THR A 64 12.78 -35.95 1.08
C THR A 64 11.40 -35.75 1.69
N THR A 65 11.34 -35.46 2.98
CA THR A 65 10.12 -34.97 3.61
C THR A 65 9.92 -33.53 3.08
N GLU A 66 8.96 -33.36 2.19
CA GLU A 66 8.44 -32.05 1.82
C GLU A 66 8.06 -31.32 3.12
N PRO A 67 8.48 -30.05 3.32
CA PRO A 67 8.06 -29.31 4.49
C PRO A 67 6.52 -29.33 4.55
N PRO A 68 5.90 -29.44 5.73
CA PRO A 68 4.45 -29.35 5.83
C PRO A 68 4.00 -28.06 5.16
N GLU A 69 3.08 -28.13 4.17
CA GLU A 69 2.36 -26.97 3.68
C GLU A 69 1.70 -26.34 4.89
N MET A 70 2.17 -25.15 5.28
CA MET A 70 1.48 -24.34 6.27
C MET A 70 0.21 -23.86 5.60
N GLU A 71 -0.92 -24.14 6.22
CA GLU A 71 -2.18 -23.59 5.75
C GLU A 71 -2.06 -22.06 5.80
N GLU A 72 -2.45 -21.41 4.70
CA GLU A 72 -2.44 -19.96 4.58
C GLU A 72 -3.86 -19.43 4.78
N MET A 73 -3.96 -18.27 5.40
CA MET A 73 -5.18 -17.52 5.55
C MET A 73 -5.06 -16.17 4.86
N ASP A 74 -6.18 -15.66 4.40
CA ASP A 74 -6.26 -14.36 3.76
C ASP A 74 -6.42 -13.26 4.81
N VAL A 75 -5.62 -12.22 4.71
CA VAL A 75 -5.73 -10.99 5.49
C VAL A 75 -5.68 -9.79 4.57
N VAL A 76 -6.16 -8.63 5.03
CA VAL A 76 -6.07 -7.37 4.29
C VAL A 76 -5.26 -6.38 5.12
N ALA A 77 -4.28 -5.75 4.47
CA ALA A 77 -3.49 -4.67 5.02
C ALA A 77 -3.67 -3.41 4.17
N TYR A 78 -3.70 -2.25 4.82
CA TYR A 78 -3.92 -0.98 4.12
C TYR A 78 -2.61 -0.28 3.84
N PHE A 79 -2.34 -0.09 2.55
CA PHE A 79 -1.16 0.61 2.04
C PHE A 79 -1.55 1.94 1.40
N ILE A 80 -0.60 2.62 0.80
CA ILE A 80 -0.77 3.91 0.14
C ILE A 80 -0.62 3.70 -1.36
N LEU A 81 -1.67 4.01 -2.12
CA LEU A 81 -1.69 3.97 -3.58
C LEU A 81 -1.39 5.36 -4.14
N GLU A 82 -0.47 5.43 -5.10
CA GLU A 82 -0.22 6.63 -5.89
C GLU A 82 -1.49 7.07 -6.63
N ASP A 83 -1.72 8.38 -6.72
CA ASP A 83 -2.87 8.92 -7.43
C ASP A 83 -2.53 9.17 -8.89
N ILE A 84 -3.26 8.49 -9.79
CA ILE A 84 -3.11 8.61 -11.24
C ILE A 84 -3.99 9.70 -11.88
N ASN A 85 -4.83 10.38 -11.08
CA ASN A 85 -5.66 11.46 -11.58
C ASN A 85 -4.82 12.69 -11.97
N ASP A 86 -5.31 13.51 -12.90
CA ASP A 86 -4.70 14.76 -13.32
C ASP A 86 -5.67 15.94 -13.10
N PRO A 87 -5.38 16.84 -12.15
CA PRO A 87 -4.25 16.82 -11.21
C PRO A 87 -4.39 15.73 -10.15
N PRO A 88 -3.27 15.23 -9.60
CA PRO A 88 -3.32 14.23 -8.53
C PRO A 88 -3.96 14.83 -7.27
N MET A 89 -4.82 14.07 -6.60
CA MET A 89 -5.52 14.47 -5.37
C MET A 89 -4.98 13.76 -4.13
N GLY A 90 -4.27 12.63 -4.31
CA GLY A 90 -3.68 11.81 -3.28
C GLY A 90 -2.16 11.94 -3.18
N PRO A 91 -1.47 10.98 -2.54
CA PRO A 91 -1.82 9.55 -2.42
C PRO A 91 -2.85 9.23 -1.34
N PHE A 92 -3.52 8.06 -1.47
CA PHE A 92 -4.58 7.61 -0.58
C PHE A 92 -4.43 6.15 -0.17
N LEU A 93 -5.10 5.75 0.90
CA LEU A 93 -5.15 4.36 1.33
C LEU A 93 -5.82 3.45 0.30
N VAL A 94 -5.33 2.22 0.24
CA VAL A 94 -5.89 1.12 -0.53
C VAL A 94 -5.82 -0.18 0.29
N PRO A 95 -6.92 -0.96 0.38
CA PRO A 95 -6.87 -2.30 0.96
C PRO A 95 -6.13 -3.24 0.00
N VAL A 96 -5.19 -4.02 0.51
CA VAL A 96 -4.39 -4.96 -0.28
C VAL A 96 -4.47 -6.34 0.35
N HIS A 97 -4.83 -7.33 -0.44
CA HIS A 97 -4.88 -8.73 -0.04
C HIS A 97 -3.47 -9.28 0.26
N ARG A 98 -3.37 -10.10 1.31
CA ARG A 98 -2.14 -10.77 1.74
C ARG A 98 -2.43 -12.19 2.21
N GLY A 99 -1.64 -13.16 1.74
CA GLY A 99 -1.55 -14.45 2.38
C GLY A 99 -0.73 -14.35 3.68
N ALA A 100 -1.19 -14.97 4.73
CA ALA A 100 -0.49 -15.08 6.01
C ALA A 100 -0.55 -16.52 6.53
N PRO A 101 0.43 -16.98 7.34
CA PRO A 101 0.32 -18.28 8.00
C PRO A 101 -0.93 -18.34 8.87
N GLU A 102 -1.66 -19.47 8.82
CA GLU A 102 -2.84 -19.66 9.64
C GLU A 102 -2.52 -19.53 11.14
N THR A 103 -3.31 -18.71 11.84
CA THR A 103 -3.16 -18.43 13.26
C THR A 103 -4.50 -18.01 13.88
N GLU A 104 -4.68 -18.29 15.19
CA GLU A 104 -5.81 -17.75 15.94
C GLU A 104 -5.73 -16.22 16.11
N GLY A 105 -4.54 -15.64 16.03
CA GLY A 105 -4.28 -14.22 16.17
C GLY A 105 -4.37 -13.44 14.83
N VAL A 106 -5.51 -13.52 14.12
CA VAL A 106 -5.71 -12.94 12.77
C VAL A 106 -5.36 -11.45 12.70
N GLY A 107 -5.75 -10.65 13.69
CA GLY A 107 -5.39 -9.23 13.75
C GLY A 107 -3.88 -8.99 13.81
N GLY A 108 -3.16 -9.82 14.57
CA GLY A 108 -1.70 -9.78 14.63
C GLY A 108 -1.05 -10.16 13.30
N ALA A 109 -1.62 -11.13 12.58
CA ALA A 109 -1.18 -11.52 11.24
C ALA A 109 -1.37 -10.37 10.24
N ALA A 110 -2.52 -9.68 10.27
CA ALA A 110 -2.79 -8.53 9.41
C ALA A 110 -1.82 -7.36 9.68
N VAL A 111 -1.56 -7.02 10.96
CA VAL A 111 -0.57 -6.00 11.31
C VAL A 111 0.84 -6.43 10.88
N THR A 112 1.20 -7.70 11.07
CA THR A 112 2.50 -8.21 10.60
C THR A 112 2.63 -8.10 9.08
N ALA A 113 1.57 -8.43 8.32
CA ALA A 113 1.54 -8.26 6.87
C ALA A 113 1.70 -6.78 6.47
N LEU A 114 1.06 -5.86 7.20
CA LEU A 114 1.23 -4.41 7.01
C LEU A 114 2.68 -3.98 7.26
N LEU A 115 3.29 -4.42 8.36
CA LEU A 115 4.67 -4.05 8.74
C LEU A 115 5.74 -4.63 7.80
N ASN A 116 5.44 -5.74 7.12
CA ASN A 116 6.31 -6.29 6.07
C ASN A 116 6.38 -5.40 4.82
N GLY A 117 5.46 -4.42 4.70
CA GLY A 117 5.43 -3.47 3.60
C GLY A 117 4.87 -4.03 2.28
N PRO A 118 4.84 -3.20 1.24
CA PRO A 118 4.47 -3.62 -0.10
C PRO A 118 5.56 -4.47 -0.74
N THR A 119 5.18 -5.33 -1.68
CA THR A 119 6.11 -6.14 -2.47
C THR A 119 6.89 -5.30 -3.48
N SER A 120 8.01 -5.82 -4.00
CA SER A 120 8.77 -5.13 -5.05
C SER A 120 7.93 -4.87 -6.30
N ALA A 121 7.05 -5.81 -6.68
CA ALA A 121 6.16 -5.63 -7.84
C ALA A 121 5.15 -4.49 -7.62
N GLU A 122 4.66 -4.31 -6.41
CA GLU A 122 3.75 -3.23 -6.05
C GLU A 122 4.45 -1.87 -5.98
N THR A 123 5.68 -1.83 -5.49
CA THR A 123 6.46 -0.58 -5.43
C THR A 123 6.94 -0.11 -6.80
N GLU A 124 7.18 -1.03 -7.74
CA GLU A 124 7.60 -0.76 -9.11
C GLU A 124 6.42 -0.64 -10.09
N GLY A 125 5.21 -0.96 -9.62
CA GLY A 125 3.97 -0.88 -10.42
C GLY A 125 3.56 0.55 -10.76
N ILE A 126 2.62 0.70 -11.70
CA ILE A 126 1.98 1.97 -12.06
C ILE A 126 0.46 1.74 -12.06
N PRO A 127 -0.27 2.31 -11.09
CA PRO A 127 0.19 3.13 -9.95
C PRO A 127 1.03 2.33 -8.94
N SER A 128 1.96 2.98 -8.27
CA SER A 128 2.79 2.36 -7.25
C SER A 128 2.08 2.26 -5.90
N ILE A 129 2.39 1.21 -5.13
CA ILE A 129 1.95 1.05 -3.74
C ILE A 129 3.15 1.28 -2.82
N SER A 130 2.94 2.07 -1.77
CA SER A 130 3.95 2.45 -0.79
C SER A 130 3.42 2.34 0.64
N THR A 131 4.27 2.59 1.63
CA THR A 131 3.90 2.67 3.04
C THR A 131 4.50 3.92 3.69
N ALA A 132 3.79 4.50 4.66
CA ALA A 132 4.32 5.56 5.51
C ALA A 132 4.99 5.00 6.77
N ILE A 133 4.84 3.70 7.05
CA ILE A 133 5.41 3.05 8.22
C ILE A 133 6.92 2.86 8.02
N PRO A 134 7.77 3.32 8.96
CA PRO A 134 9.21 3.15 8.85
C PRO A 134 9.65 1.70 8.82
N GLU A 135 10.66 1.43 8.01
CA GLU A 135 11.32 0.12 8.00
C GLU A 135 11.87 -0.23 9.40
N GLY A 136 11.72 -1.49 9.79
CA GLY A 136 12.17 -1.96 11.11
C GLY A 136 11.14 -1.81 12.23
N THR A 137 9.99 -1.18 11.98
CA THR A 137 8.85 -1.20 12.93
C THR A 137 8.41 -2.64 13.20
N ARG A 138 8.23 -2.98 14.47
CA ARG A 138 7.83 -4.32 14.92
C ARG A 138 6.54 -4.27 15.73
N LEU A 139 5.71 -5.30 15.59
CA LEU A 139 4.58 -5.54 16.49
C LEU A 139 5.12 -6.17 17.78
N LEU A 140 4.95 -5.49 18.92
CA LEU A 140 5.34 -5.95 20.24
C LEU A 140 4.18 -6.62 20.97
N GLY A 141 2.94 -6.18 20.71
CA GLY A 141 1.74 -6.75 21.29
C GLY A 141 0.47 -6.27 20.60
N LEU A 142 -0.58 -7.08 20.71
CA LEU A 142 -1.92 -6.73 20.27
C LEU A 142 -2.94 -7.38 21.22
N VAL A 143 -3.79 -6.56 21.80
CA VAL A 143 -4.89 -7.01 22.67
C VAL A 143 -6.17 -6.39 22.14
N ILE A 144 -7.23 -7.19 21.97
CA ILE A 144 -8.55 -6.71 21.53
C ILE A 144 -9.54 -7.01 22.65
N GLU A 145 -10.09 -5.97 23.25
CA GLU A 145 -11.07 -6.05 24.35
C GLU A 145 -12.15 -5.00 24.13
N ASP A 146 -13.41 -5.37 24.31
CA ASP A 146 -14.58 -4.49 24.26
C ASP A 146 -14.64 -3.59 23.01
N GLY A 147 -14.24 -4.11 21.84
CA GLY A 147 -14.22 -3.37 20.57
C GLY A 147 -12.98 -2.50 20.35
N VAL A 148 -12.06 -2.46 21.31
CA VAL A 148 -10.82 -1.65 21.19
C VAL A 148 -9.61 -2.56 21.01
N ALA A 149 -8.84 -2.30 19.94
CA ALA A 149 -7.55 -2.91 19.74
C ALA A 149 -6.44 -2.02 20.32
N THR A 150 -5.74 -2.51 21.34
CA THR A 150 -4.51 -1.90 21.85
C THR A 150 -3.34 -2.52 21.09
N VAL A 151 -2.72 -1.75 20.20
CA VAL A 151 -1.55 -2.17 19.42
C VAL A 151 -0.29 -1.57 20.02
N ASP A 152 0.68 -2.42 20.36
CA ASP A 152 2.00 -2.02 20.87
C ASP A 152 3.02 -2.23 19.76
N LEU A 153 3.62 -1.12 19.31
CA LEU A 153 4.62 -1.09 18.25
C LEU A 153 5.98 -0.64 18.83
N SER A 154 7.06 -1.03 18.18
CA SER A 154 8.39 -0.56 18.55
C SER A 154 8.57 0.92 18.19
N GLY A 155 9.49 1.62 18.90
CA GLY A 155 9.68 3.05 18.81
C GLY A 155 10.02 3.56 17.40
N GLU A 156 10.53 2.69 16.51
CA GLU A 156 10.77 3.02 15.10
C GLU A 156 9.51 3.52 14.39
N PHE A 157 8.31 3.16 14.90
CA PHE A 157 7.03 3.64 14.35
C PHE A 157 6.91 5.17 14.40
N ASP A 158 7.57 5.85 15.32
CA ASP A 158 7.60 7.32 15.43
C ASP A 158 8.76 7.98 14.66
N ASP A 159 9.62 7.22 13.99
CA ASP A 159 10.79 7.75 13.30
C ASP A 159 10.44 8.49 12.01
N GLY A 160 10.97 9.70 11.86
CA GLY A 160 10.95 10.50 10.64
C GLY A 160 9.54 10.83 10.12
N GLY A 161 9.49 11.59 9.03
CA GLY A 161 8.25 12.04 8.38
C GLY A 161 7.75 13.39 8.90
N GLY A 162 6.74 13.94 8.23
CA GLY A 162 6.01 15.13 8.67
C GLY A 162 4.54 14.78 8.90
N THR A 163 3.72 15.76 9.26
CA THR A 163 2.31 15.59 9.67
C THR A 163 1.51 14.68 8.74
N ALA A 164 1.62 14.86 7.41
CA ALA A 164 0.90 14.03 6.45
C ALA A 164 1.33 12.55 6.48
N SER A 165 2.66 12.30 6.59
CA SER A 165 3.20 10.94 6.71
C SER A 165 2.78 10.28 8.03
N MET A 166 2.76 11.05 9.12
CA MET A 166 2.32 10.57 10.43
C MET A 166 0.83 10.21 10.43
N ALA A 167 -0.02 11.05 9.84
CA ALA A 167 -1.45 10.76 9.70
C ALA A 167 -1.70 9.51 8.85
N ALA A 168 -0.99 9.37 7.72
CA ALA A 168 -1.10 8.19 6.87
C ALA A 168 -0.64 6.91 7.57
N ARG A 169 0.42 7.00 8.39
CA ARG A 169 0.96 5.90 9.19
C ARG A 169 -0.05 5.38 10.21
N LEU A 170 -0.66 6.28 10.97
CA LEU A 170 -1.73 5.94 11.90
C LEU A 170 -2.93 5.34 11.18
N ALA A 171 -3.36 5.95 10.08
CA ALA A 171 -4.47 5.49 9.26
C ALA A 171 -4.25 4.06 8.73
N GLN A 172 -3.04 3.71 8.26
CA GLN A 172 -2.73 2.36 7.81
C GLN A 172 -3.00 1.31 8.88
N VAL A 173 -2.62 1.56 10.13
CA VAL A 173 -2.85 0.65 11.26
C VAL A 173 -4.32 0.62 11.65
N VAL A 174 -4.96 1.80 11.75
CA VAL A 174 -6.39 1.91 12.11
C VAL A 174 -7.25 1.17 11.10
N PHE A 175 -7.08 1.42 9.80
CA PHE A 175 -7.88 0.76 8.77
C PHE A 175 -7.63 -0.76 8.72
N THR A 176 -6.40 -1.21 8.96
CA THR A 176 -6.05 -2.63 8.99
C THR A 176 -6.75 -3.35 10.14
N LEU A 177 -6.75 -2.76 11.34
CA LEU A 177 -7.35 -3.39 12.52
C LEU A 177 -8.88 -3.24 12.54
N THR A 178 -9.43 -2.09 12.14
CA THR A 178 -10.89 -1.87 12.09
C THR A 178 -11.58 -2.54 10.91
N ARG A 179 -10.84 -3.27 10.06
CA ARG A 179 -11.45 -4.19 9.10
C ARG A 179 -12.11 -5.39 9.77
N PHE A 180 -11.65 -5.76 10.94
CA PHE A 180 -12.26 -6.83 11.71
C PHE A 180 -13.54 -6.32 12.39
N PRO A 181 -14.69 -7.01 12.22
CA PRO A 181 -15.99 -6.56 12.78
C PRO A 181 -16.01 -6.47 14.31
N THR A 182 -14.99 -7.01 14.98
CA THR A 182 -14.83 -6.98 16.43
C THR A 182 -13.99 -5.81 16.91
N VAL A 183 -13.55 -4.91 16.02
CA VAL A 183 -12.70 -3.76 16.35
C VAL A 183 -13.35 -2.47 15.86
N ASP A 184 -13.76 -1.64 16.80
CA ASP A 184 -14.36 -0.33 16.54
C ASP A 184 -13.32 0.80 16.55
N GLY A 185 -12.19 0.61 17.26
CA GLY A 185 -11.16 1.61 17.38
C GLY A 185 -9.82 1.05 17.85
N VAL A 186 -8.75 1.85 17.70
CA VAL A 186 -7.36 1.47 17.97
C VAL A 186 -6.70 2.43 18.95
N VAL A 187 -6.09 1.89 20.00
CA VAL A 187 -5.22 2.61 20.93
C VAL A 187 -3.77 2.23 20.65
N PHE A 188 -2.90 3.22 20.59
CA PHE A 188 -1.49 3.03 20.27
C PHE A 188 -0.62 3.02 21.53
N HIS A 189 0.27 2.05 21.60
CA HIS A 189 1.39 1.99 22.51
C HIS A 189 2.71 1.95 21.71
N LEU A 190 3.76 2.54 22.25
CA LEU A 190 5.11 2.44 21.72
C LEU A 190 6.05 1.95 22.83
N ASP A 191 6.76 0.85 22.57
CA ASP A 191 7.66 0.19 23.53
C ASP A 191 6.99 -0.07 24.89
N GLY A 192 5.69 -0.41 24.88
CA GLY A 192 4.88 -0.70 26.07
C GLY A 192 4.23 0.51 26.73
N GLU A 193 4.51 1.74 26.29
CA GLU A 193 3.97 2.97 26.87
C GLU A 193 2.80 3.52 26.01
N PRO A 194 1.70 3.97 26.62
CA PRO A 194 0.59 4.55 25.88
C PRO A 194 0.96 5.87 25.23
N VAL A 195 0.47 6.11 24.00
CA VAL A 195 0.72 7.32 23.23
C VAL A 195 -0.49 8.23 23.25
N GLU A 196 -0.40 9.36 23.97
CA GLU A 196 -1.43 10.42 23.96
C GLU A 196 -1.12 11.50 22.90
N VAL A 197 0.16 11.72 22.61
CA VAL A 197 0.64 12.65 21.58
C VAL A 197 1.63 11.92 20.70
N PHE A 198 1.27 11.74 19.44
CA PHE A 198 2.10 11.02 18.48
C PHE A 198 3.05 11.98 17.77
N SER A 199 4.31 11.63 17.79
CA SER A 199 5.44 12.29 17.14
C SER A 199 5.74 13.73 17.60
N SER A 200 6.86 14.27 17.12
CA SER A 200 7.23 15.69 17.28
C SER A 200 6.26 16.65 16.57
N GLU A 201 5.42 16.14 15.66
CA GLU A 201 4.37 16.90 14.98
C GLU A 201 3.19 17.22 15.93
N GLY A 202 3.10 16.53 17.08
CA GLY A 202 2.10 16.83 18.11
C GLY A 202 0.69 16.37 17.74
N ILE A 203 0.53 15.26 17.03
CA ILE A 203 -0.78 14.69 16.73
C ILE A 203 -1.39 14.12 18.02
N ILE A 204 -2.49 14.70 18.47
CA ILE A 204 -3.18 14.27 19.69
C ILE A 204 -4.02 13.04 19.37
N LEU A 205 -3.82 11.96 20.13
CA LEU A 205 -4.62 10.74 20.08
C LEU A 205 -5.59 10.75 21.27
N ASP A 206 -6.76 11.38 21.09
CA ASP A 206 -7.77 11.50 22.14
C ASP A 206 -8.67 10.26 22.16
N GLY A 207 -8.24 9.23 22.88
CA GLY A 207 -8.93 7.94 22.97
C GLY A 207 -8.68 7.00 21.79
N PRO A 208 -9.53 5.96 21.64
CA PRO A 208 -9.42 5.04 20.52
C PRO A 208 -9.62 5.74 19.18
N GLN A 209 -8.66 5.55 18.28
CA GLN A 209 -8.67 6.12 16.93
C GLN A 209 -9.56 5.29 16.03
N THR A 210 -10.43 5.92 15.26
CA THR A 210 -11.40 5.31 14.36
C THR A 210 -11.11 5.66 12.89
N ARG A 211 -11.79 5.03 11.96
CA ARG A 211 -11.70 5.40 10.53
C ARG A 211 -12.14 6.84 10.27
N ASP A 212 -13.09 7.36 11.04
CA ASP A 212 -13.60 8.72 10.89
C ASP A 212 -12.53 9.79 11.15
N ASP A 213 -11.54 9.48 11.99
CA ASP A 213 -10.43 10.38 12.29
C ASP A 213 -9.44 10.52 11.11
N TYR A 214 -9.54 9.65 10.10
CA TYR A 214 -8.60 9.55 8.97
C TYR A 214 -9.28 9.57 7.60
N LEU A 215 -10.47 10.13 7.48
CA LEU A 215 -11.20 10.21 6.21
C LEU A 215 -10.47 11.04 5.14
N GLU A 216 -9.55 11.91 5.53
CA GLU A 216 -8.68 12.63 4.59
C GLU A 216 -7.61 11.73 3.95
N GLN A 217 -7.41 10.51 4.47
CA GLN A 217 -6.44 9.55 3.94
C GLN A 217 -7.06 8.59 2.92
N VAL A 218 -8.37 8.70 2.63
CA VAL A 218 -9.07 7.88 1.65
C VAL A 218 -9.54 8.69 0.46
N PRO A 219 -9.63 8.10 -0.75
CA PRO A 219 -10.13 8.80 -1.94
C PRO A 219 -11.63 9.08 -1.83
N ALA A 220 -12.13 10.04 -2.60
CA ALA A 220 -13.55 10.42 -2.61
C ALA A 220 -14.52 9.26 -2.90
N ILE A 221 -14.05 8.21 -3.59
CA ILE A 221 -14.73 6.92 -3.76
C ILE A 221 -13.76 5.87 -3.22
N PHE A 222 -14.02 5.36 -2.04
CA PHE A 222 -13.19 4.39 -1.38
C PHE A 222 -13.86 3.02 -1.38
N VAL A 223 -13.28 2.09 -2.14
CA VAL A 223 -13.68 0.67 -2.12
C VAL A 223 -12.91 -0.02 -0.99
N ASP A 224 -13.64 -0.55 -0.03
CA ASP A 224 -13.10 -1.28 1.12
C ASP A 224 -13.01 -2.79 0.82
N SER A 225 -13.95 -3.30 0.02
CA SER A 225 -13.96 -4.67 -0.51
C SER A 225 -14.50 -4.66 -1.94
N PRO A 226 -13.87 -5.42 -2.87
CA PRO A 226 -12.72 -6.29 -2.70
C PRO A 226 -11.42 -5.50 -2.48
N ALA A 227 -10.43 -6.17 -1.88
CA ALA A 227 -9.09 -5.63 -1.76
C ALA A 227 -8.30 -5.81 -3.07
N TRP A 228 -7.28 -4.99 -3.28
CA TRP A 228 -6.32 -5.14 -4.37
C TRP A 228 -5.69 -6.54 -4.38
N GLY A 229 -5.79 -7.25 -5.49
CA GLY A 229 -5.25 -8.59 -5.66
C GLY A 229 -6.10 -9.72 -5.06
N GLU A 230 -7.29 -9.42 -4.52
CA GLU A 230 -8.20 -10.42 -3.95
C GLU A 230 -8.76 -11.34 -5.04
N VAL A 231 -8.94 -12.62 -4.71
CA VAL A 231 -9.65 -13.59 -5.53
C VAL A 231 -11.14 -13.52 -5.19
N VAL A 232 -11.96 -13.26 -6.17
CA VAL A 232 -13.41 -13.05 -5.99
C VAL A 232 -14.24 -14.00 -6.83
N GLU A 233 -15.41 -14.36 -6.31
CA GLU A 233 -16.39 -15.23 -6.98
C GLU A 233 -17.66 -14.45 -7.30
N SER A 234 -18.43 -14.94 -8.30
CA SER A 234 -19.73 -14.37 -8.65
C SER A 234 -20.84 -14.90 -7.70
N PRO A 235 -21.71 -14.02 -7.16
CA PRO A 235 -21.71 -12.56 -7.35
C PRO A 235 -20.64 -11.85 -6.48
N LEU A 236 -19.92 -10.91 -7.09
CA LEU A 236 -18.99 -10.04 -6.34
C LEU A 236 -19.77 -9.03 -5.50
N VAL A 237 -19.47 -8.94 -4.21
CA VAL A 237 -20.01 -7.91 -3.33
C VAL A 237 -18.97 -6.80 -3.15
N VAL A 238 -19.29 -5.61 -3.64
CA VAL A 238 -18.44 -4.42 -3.51
C VAL A 238 -18.98 -3.52 -2.42
N THR A 239 -18.15 -3.17 -1.44
CA THR A 239 -18.52 -2.28 -0.34
C THR A 239 -17.52 -1.15 -0.16
N GLY A 240 -17.97 -0.03 0.39
CA GLY A 240 -17.11 1.11 0.67
C GLY A 240 -17.89 2.34 1.09
N ILE A 241 -17.20 3.47 1.04
CA ILE A 241 -17.76 4.79 1.33
C ILE A 241 -17.46 5.77 0.20
N ALA A 242 -18.32 6.75 -0.01
CA ALA A 242 -18.10 7.80 -1.00
C ALA A 242 -18.56 9.17 -0.50
N ASN A 243 -17.83 10.21 -0.92
CA ASN A 243 -18.19 11.61 -0.72
C ASN A 243 -18.06 12.32 -2.07
N VAL A 244 -19.07 12.12 -2.91
CA VAL A 244 -19.14 12.60 -4.29
C VAL A 244 -20.37 13.46 -4.53
N PHE A 245 -20.38 14.22 -5.64
CA PHE A 245 -21.50 15.08 -5.98
C PHE A 245 -22.80 14.27 -6.19
N GLU A 246 -23.88 14.71 -5.53
CA GLU A 246 -25.21 14.03 -5.54
C GLU A 246 -25.15 12.54 -5.12
N ALA A 247 -24.15 12.15 -4.32
CA ALA A 247 -23.94 10.77 -3.85
C ALA A 247 -23.80 9.72 -4.98
N THR A 248 -23.56 10.13 -6.23
CA THR A 248 -23.61 9.24 -7.40
C THR A 248 -22.25 9.14 -8.08
N PHE A 249 -21.80 7.91 -8.33
CA PHE A 249 -20.58 7.60 -9.07
C PHE A 249 -20.80 6.43 -10.01
N GLN A 250 -19.82 6.12 -10.84
CA GLN A 250 -19.86 4.98 -11.76
C GLN A 250 -18.98 3.85 -11.23
N MET A 251 -19.43 2.62 -11.49
CA MET A 251 -18.68 1.40 -11.17
C MET A 251 -18.69 0.48 -12.38
N MET A 252 -17.53 -0.05 -12.73
CA MET A 252 -17.32 -0.98 -13.81
C MET A 252 -16.48 -2.17 -13.35
N LEU A 253 -16.87 -3.37 -13.70
CA LEU A 253 -16.06 -4.58 -13.60
C LEU A 253 -15.65 -4.99 -15.01
N THR A 254 -14.35 -5.23 -15.23
CA THR A 254 -13.83 -5.70 -16.53
C THR A 254 -13.20 -7.07 -16.41
N ASP A 255 -13.10 -7.75 -17.55
CA ASP A 255 -12.28 -8.94 -17.72
C ASP A 255 -10.79 -8.60 -17.99
N ASP A 256 -9.98 -9.62 -18.35
CA ASP A 256 -8.54 -9.48 -18.63
C ASP A 256 -8.22 -8.80 -19.97
N ASP A 257 -9.19 -8.67 -20.86
CA ASP A 257 -9.12 -7.91 -22.12
C ASP A 257 -9.61 -6.46 -21.95
N GLY A 258 -10.14 -6.11 -20.78
CA GLY A 258 -10.70 -4.80 -20.46
C GLY A 258 -12.15 -4.62 -20.94
N GLU A 259 -12.82 -5.71 -21.36
CA GLU A 259 -14.22 -5.65 -21.75
C GLU A 259 -15.11 -5.60 -20.49
N PRO A 260 -16.17 -4.75 -20.48
CA PRO A 260 -17.01 -4.60 -19.31
C PRO A 260 -17.90 -5.84 -19.10
N LEU A 261 -17.78 -6.45 -17.93
CA LEU A 261 -18.71 -7.47 -17.42
C LEU A 261 -19.89 -6.81 -16.70
N PHE A 262 -19.68 -5.63 -16.15
CA PHE A 262 -20.69 -4.81 -15.48
C PHE A 262 -20.29 -3.32 -15.60
N GLU A 263 -21.28 -2.44 -15.86
CA GLU A 263 -21.09 -0.98 -15.80
C GLU A 263 -22.43 -0.33 -15.44
N GLU A 264 -22.52 0.24 -14.22
CA GLU A 264 -23.75 0.87 -13.72
C GLU A 264 -23.42 2.05 -12.80
N PRO A 265 -24.33 3.05 -12.70
CA PRO A 265 -24.25 4.09 -11.68
C PRO A 265 -24.58 3.51 -10.30
N VAL A 266 -23.80 3.93 -9.30
CA VAL A 266 -23.97 3.57 -7.88
C VAL A 266 -24.34 4.81 -7.09
N MET A 267 -25.24 4.65 -6.13
CA MET A 267 -25.62 5.71 -5.21
C MET A 267 -25.20 5.34 -3.78
N ALA A 268 -24.39 6.18 -3.17
CA ALA A 268 -24.08 6.09 -1.75
C ALA A 268 -25.23 6.60 -0.87
N SER A 269 -25.23 6.25 0.39
CA SER A 269 -26.27 6.69 1.35
C SER A 269 -26.24 8.20 1.66
N CYS A 270 -25.12 8.86 1.40
CA CYS A 270 -24.89 10.30 1.54
C CYS A 270 -23.89 10.78 0.49
N GLY A 271 -23.82 12.08 0.21
CA GLY A 271 -22.85 12.68 -0.70
C GLY A 271 -22.87 14.20 -0.61
N THR A 272 -22.01 14.88 -1.39
CA THR A 272 -21.87 16.34 -1.40
C THR A 272 -21.57 16.91 -0.01
N GLY A 273 -20.42 16.51 0.57
CA GLY A 273 -19.93 17.00 1.86
C GLY A 273 -20.22 16.07 3.06
N CYS A 274 -20.71 14.87 2.81
CA CYS A 274 -20.79 13.80 3.78
C CYS A 274 -20.31 12.48 3.17
N TRP A 275 -19.81 11.58 3.99
CA TRP A 275 -19.47 10.23 3.59
C TRP A 275 -20.70 9.35 3.67
N GLY A 276 -21.00 8.63 2.59
CA GLY A 276 -22.11 7.69 2.51
C GLY A 276 -21.62 6.30 2.21
N ASP A 277 -22.18 5.29 2.88
CA ASP A 277 -21.90 3.89 2.60
C ASP A 277 -22.52 3.46 1.27
N PHE A 278 -21.88 2.51 0.60
CA PHE A 278 -22.45 1.79 -0.52
C PHE A 278 -22.17 0.28 -0.43
N SER A 279 -23.09 -0.49 -1.00
CA SER A 279 -22.93 -1.94 -1.17
C SER A 279 -23.59 -2.34 -2.47
N VAL A 280 -22.83 -2.99 -3.36
CA VAL A 280 -23.28 -3.41 -4.70
C VAL A 280 -22.98 -4.88 -4.89
N GLU A 281 -23.97 -5.65 -5.34
CA GLU A 281 -23.81 -7.05 -5.72
C GLU A 281 -23.74 -7.12 -7.25
N ILE A 282 -22.62 -7.63 -7.77
CA ILE A 282 -22.30 -7.70 -9.19
C ILE A 282 -22.29 -9.16 -9.63
N PRO A 283 -23.36 -9.69 -10.24
CA PRO A 283 -23.30 -10.97 -10.91
C PRO A 283 -22.46 -10.85 -12.19
N TYR A 284 -21.54 -11.78 -12.42
CA TYR A 284 -20.76 -11.88 -13.65
C TYR A 284 -20.61 -13.34 -14.09
N GLU A 285 -20.32 -13.54 -15.37
CA GLU A 285 -20.05 -14.85 -15.96
C GLU A 285 -18.72 -14.81 -16.70
N ILE A 286 -17.86 -15.78 -16.45
CA ILE A 286 -16.55 -15.96 -17.10
C ILE A 286 -16.37 -17.42 -17.48
N ASP A 287 -15.62 -17.67 -18.54
CA ASP A 287 -15.36 -19.03 -19.03
C ASP A 287 -14.16 -19.71 -18.31
N ARG A 288 -13.33 -18.94 -17.63
CA ARG A 288 -12.11 -19.38 -16.94
C ARG A 288 -11.71 -18.39 -15.86
N ASP A 289 -10.94 -18.85 -14.90
CA ASP A 289 -10.27 -17.96 -13.94
C ASP A 289 -9.36 -16.98 -14.71
N GLN A 290 -9.44 -15.69 -14.39
CA GLN A 290 -8.73 -14.63 -15.09
C GLN A 290 -8.53 -13.40 -14.22
N PHE A 291 -7.61 -12.52 -14.61
CA PHE A 291 -7.54 -11.20 -14.01
C PHE A 291 -8.69 -10.33 -14.50
N GLY A 292 -9.05 -9.37 -13.68
CA GLY A 292 -10.02 -8.34 -13.99
C GLY A 292 -9.73 -7.08 -13.18
N ALA A 293 -10.50 -6.05 -13.41
CA ALA A 293 -10.39 -4.81 -12.65
C ALA A 293 -11.76 -4.27 -12.26
N LEU A 294 -11.88 -3.87 -10.99
CA LEU A 294 -12.98 -3.03 -10.53
C LEU A 294 -12.55 -1.57 -10.67
N ILE A 295 -13.29 -0.80 -11.46
CA ILE A 295 -12.98 0.61 -11.75
C ILE A 295 -14.13 1.47 -11.26
N VAL A 296 -13.81 2.53 -10.51
CA VAL A 296 -14.78 3.51 -10.02
C VAL A 296 -14.39 4.92 -10.44
N TRP A 297 -15.36 5.78 -10.74
CA TRP A 297 -15.15 7.20 -11.05
C TRP A 297 -16.42 7.99 -10.89
N GLU A 298 -16.30 9.30 -10.79
CA GLU A 298 -17.45 10.22 -10.92
C GLU A 298 -17.31 11.13 -12.15
N PHE A 299 -18.41 11.72 -12.55
CA PHE A 299 -18.41 12.76 -13.59
C PHE A 299 -18.37 14.15 -12.95
N SER A 300 -17.43 14.97 -13.40
CA SER A 300 -17.34 16.38 -13.02
C SER A 300 -18.67 17.11 -13.34
N ALA A 301 -19.28 17.71 -12.34
CA ALA A 301 -20.47 18.55 -12.54
C ALA A 301 -20.19 19.79 -13.40
N LYS A 302 -18.93 20.15 -13.61
CA LYS A 302 -18.52 21.31 -14.41
C LYS A 302 -18.57 21.04 -15.91
N ASP A 303 -18.07 19.90 -16.34
CA ASP A 303 -17.80 19.64 -17.76
C ASP A 303 -18.04 18.17 -18.19
N GLY A 304 -18.44 17.28 -17.27
CA GLY A 304 -18.71 15.90 -17.55
C GLY A 304 -17.46 15.02 -17.72
N SER A 305 -16.27 15.54 -17.43
CA SER A 305 -15.05 14.72 -17.44
C SER A 305 -15.05 13.67 -16.32
N ARG A 306 -14.40 12.54 -16.53
CA ARG A 306 -14.16 11.54 -15.48
C ARG A 306 -13.13 12.09 -14.50
N GLN A 307 -13.41 11.95 -13.21
CA GLN A 307 -12.52 12.34 -12.11
C GLN A 307 -12.62 11.33 -10.97
N ASN A 308 -11.69 11.37 -10.02
CA ASN A 308 -11.59 10.42 -8.90
C ASN A 308 -11.55 8.97 -9.37
N ILE A 309 -10.85 8.74 -10.49
CA ILE A 309 -10.72 7.40 -11.08
C ILE A 309 -9.86 6.54 -10.17
N ARG A 310 -10.37 5.36 -9.83
CA ARG A 310 -9.64 4.31 -9.09
C ARG A 310 -9.87 2.97 -9.75
N GLU A 311 -8.79 2.20 -9.84
CA GLU A 311 -8.77 0.85 -10.37
C GLU A 311 -8.25 -0.09 -9.30
N TYR A 312 -8.94 -1.21 -9.11
CA TYR A 312 -8.60 -2.27 -8.16
C TYR A 312 -8.45 -3.56 -8.96
N PRO A 313 -7.22 -3.97 -9.32
CA PRO A 313 -6.97 -5.27 -9.93
C PRO A 313 -7.39 -6.39 -8.99
N ILE A 314 -8.14 -7.34 -9.51
CA ILE A 314 -8.66 -8.51 -8.79
C ILE A 314 -8.51 -9.77 -9.64
N GLN A 315 -8.68 -10.92 -9.04
CA GLN A 315 -8.71 -12.19 -9.74
C GLN A 315 -10.14 -12.75 -9.73
N LEU A 316 -10.73 -12.90 -10.90
CA LEU A 316 -12.06 -13.44 -11.10
C LEU A 316 -12.01 -14.97 -11.17
N ARG A 317 -12.90 -15.63 -10.40
CA ARG A 317 -13.04 -17.07 -10.37
C ARG A 317 -14.48 -17.50 -10.61
#